data_539fdac72c708310265d1113b0d110d3
#
_entry.id   539fdac72c708310265d1113b0d110d3
#
_cell.length_a   1.000
_cell.length_b   1.000
_cell.length_c   1.000
_cell.angle_alpha   90.00
_cell.angle_beta   90.00
_cell.angle_gamma   90.00
#
_symmetry.space_group_name_H-M   'P 1'
#
loop_
_entity.id
_entity.type
_entity.pdbx_description
1 polymer ?
#
loop_
_entity_poly.entity_id
_entity_poly.type
_entity_poly.pdbx_seq_one_letter_code
_entity_poly.pdbx_strand_id
1 'polypeptide(L)'
;MLTDMTTLYLQTLASAAATSLANCTPASIKWNYETGVLLFSLSEASTKAFCGLLDGSVQERLSALILPDGSIQGYCLDEFNLDQINAGKLLLREWEASSPEKKADGEEKDLIAGHPDQHTQHRNTSRGCIQCASHRDSLSYRERLEKAIGTLAQQLMGQPRIASGSYWHKKIYPYQVWLDGLYMFGPFQAHYGILFGQTDMVDDVCQQFLFVRDKLRHRQTGLYFHAMDDSKASRWADQETGCSPHVWARAVGWLAMALVDTLDWIPLAHSKRPYMEEMLMDLLDALVREQRSSGLWLQVMDAPEAKSNYEETSASAMFAYTFYKSLGRGLVTNANRAKIWKKTADSAIAGIITKKVRWECASEPSIQLLQIEPMAELSTFKSTMPRLHLDGICSVAGLGGSPYRDGSIAYYVGEPIVLDDFKGLGPFMLALTEALHAN
;
A
#
# COMPACT_ATOMS: atom_id res chain seq x y z
N MET A 1 11.18 -28.36 6.92
CA MET A 1 9.89 -27.77 6.49
C MET A 1 9.78 -26.27 6.74
N LEU A 2 9.99 -25.74 7.95
CA LEU A 2 9.95 -24.27 8.20
C LEU A 2 11.05 -23.51 7.42
N THR A 3 12.27 -24.05 7.37
CA THR A 3 13.39 -23.45 6.62
C THR A 3 13.10 -23.34 5.12
N ASP A 4 12.39 -24.31 4.54
CA ASP A 4 12.04 -24.30 3.12
C ASP A 4 11.00 -23.24 2.75
N MET A 5 9.98 -23.04 3.60
CA MET A 5 8.92 -22.06 3.35
C MET A 5 9.46 -20.61 3.48
N THR A 6 10.26 -20.33 4.49
CA THR A 6 10.90 -19.02 4.67
C THR A 6 11.81 -18.70 3.48
N THR A 7 12.60 -19.67 3.04
CA THR A 7 13.46 -19.54 1.86
C THR A 7 12.63 -19.26 0.60
N LEU A 8 11.55 -20.01 0.36
CA LEU A 8 10.65 -19.81 -0.77
C LEU A 8 10.04 -18.39 -0.76
N TYR A 9 9.56 -17.93 0.40
CA TYR A 9 8.96 -16.60 0.51
C TYR A 9 9.97 -15.49 0.24
N LEU A 10 11.19 -15.61 0.78
CA LEU A 10 12.24 -14.63 0.57
C LEU A 10 12.70 -14.59 -0.90
N GLN A 11 12.85 -15.74 -1.55
CA GLN A 11 13.17 -15.84 -2.98
C GLN A 11 12.08 -15.22 -3.85
N THR A 12 10.82 -15.54 -3.56
CA THR A 12 9.68 -15.00 -4.28
C THR A 12 9.58 -13.48 -4.09
N LEU A 13 9.80 -12.98 -2.88
CA LEU A 13 9.84 -11.56 -2.57
C LEU A 13 10.97 -10.84 -3.33
N ALA A 14 12.18 -11.41 -3.33
CA ALA A 14 13.31 -10.84 -4.03
C ALA A 14 13.06 -10.76 -5.55
N SER A 15 12.50 -11.82 -6.14
CA SER A 15 12.16 -11.86 -7.57
C SER A 15 11.03 -10.89 -7.92
N ALA A 16 10.00 -10.76 -7.08
CA ALA A 16 8.94 -9.77 -7.26
C ALA A 16 9.48 -8.34 -7.18
N ALA A 17 10.40 -8.06 -6.25
CA ALA A 17 11.06 -6.76 -6.12
C ALA A 17 11.92 -6.45 -7.36
N ALA A 18 12.70 -7.41 -7.86
CA ALA A 18 13.50 -7.25 -9.08
C ALA A 18 12.63 -6.96 -10.32
N THR A 19 11.54 -7.71 -10.51
CA THR A 19 10.54 -7.47 -11.57
C THR A 19 9.94 -6.07 -11.45
N SER A 20 9.54 -5.68 -10.24
CA SER A 20 8.94 -4.37 -9.96
C SER A 20 9.89 -3.22 -10.29
N LEU A 21 11.16 -3.33 -9.91
CA LEU A 21 12.18 -2.32 -10.21
C LEU A 21 12.48 -2.21 -11.71
N ALA A 22 12.37 -3.31 -12.45
CA ALA A 22 12.53 -3.30 -13.91
C ALA A 22 11.35 -2.62 -14.62
N ASN A 23 10.13 -2.84 -14.12
CA ASN A 23 8.90 -2.30 -14.72
C ASN A 23 8.61 -0.85 -14.28
N CYS A 24 9.25 -0.34 -13.22
CA CYS A 24 9.06 1.00 -12.69
C CYS A 24 10.39 1.76 -12.68
N THR A 25 10.72 2.45 -13.77
CA THR A 25 11.95 3.26 -13.86
C THR A 25 11.70 4.71 -13.45
N PRO A 26 12.72 5.48 -13.00
CA PRO A 26 12.56 6.90 -12.70
C PRO A 26 12.03 7.74 -13.87
N ALA A 27 12.29 7.32 -15.12
CA ALA A 27 11.81 8.00 -16.32
C ALA A 27 10.35 7.71 -16.65
N SER A 28 9.81 6.56 -16.22
CA SER A 28 8.43 6.12 -16.50
C SER A 28 7.45 6.32 -15.36
N ILE A 29 7.96 6.70 -14.18
CA ILE A 29 7.17 6.81 -12.95
C ILE A 29 6.18 7.98 -13.03
N LYS A 30 4.99 7.79 -12.45
CA LYS A 30 3.94 8.80 -12.35
C LYS A 30 3.43 8.89 -10.93
N TRP A 31 3.00 10.08 -10.53
CA TRP A 31 2.30 10.27 -9.27
C TRP A 31 0.87 9.70 -9.36
N ASN A 32 0.69 8.50 -8.87
CA ASN A 32 -0.60 7.83 -8.76
C ASN A 32 -0.56 6.79 -7.63
N TYR A 33 -1.73 6.23 -7.28
CA TYR A 33 -1.81 5.24 -6.20
C TYR A 33 -1.10 3.92 -6.53
N GLU A 34 -1.04 3.51 -7.80
CA GLU A 34 -0.38 2.28 -8.24
C GLU A 34 1.12 2.34 -7.95
N THR A 35 1.74 3.45 -8.34
CA THR A 35 3.14 3.77 -7.97
C THR A 35 3.31 3.86 -6.46
N GLY A 36 2.38 4.52 -5.76
CA GLY A 36 2.42 4.65 -4.31
C GLY A 36 2.43 3.30 -3.59
N VAL A 37 1.57 2.38 -4.01
CA VAL A 37 1.51 1.02 -3.45
C VAL A 37 2.80 0.25 -3.73
N LEU A 38 3.31 0.33 -4.96
CA LEU A 38 4.54 -0.35 -5.34
C LEU A 38 5.74 0.16 -4.55
N LEU A 39 5.97 1.47 -4.52
CA LEU A 39 7.10 2.03 -3.80
C LEU A 39 6.99 1.80 -2.29
N PHE A 40 5.78 1.84 -1.74
CA PHE A 40 5.56 1.49 -0.34
C PHE A 40 5.94 0.03 -0.06
N SER A 41 5.57 -0.90 -0.93
CA SER A 41 5.91 -2.31 -0.76
C SER A 41 7.42 -2.58 -0.90
N LEU A 42 8.10 -1.88 -1.80
CA LEU A 42 9.56 -1.94 -1.94
C LEU A 42 10.26 -1.38 -0.69
N SER A 43 9.77 -0.27 -0.13
CA SER A 43 10.28 0.32 1.10
C SER A 43 10.10 -0.62 2.32
N GLU A 44 8.94 -1.25 2.45
CA GLU A 44 8.69 -2.25 3.51
C GLU A 44 9.60 -3.47 3.36
N ALA A 45 9.74 -4.01 2.16
CA ALA A 45 10.62 -5.13 1.87
C ALA A 45 12.10 -4.76 2.12
N SER A 46 12.52 -3.56 1.72
CA SER A 46 13.87 -3.05 1.97
C SER A 46 14.18 -3.03 3.47
N THR A 47 13.30 -2.41 4.25
CA THR A 47 13.49 -2.26 5.70
C THR A 47 13.43 -3.61 6.43
N LYS A 48 12.45 -4.45 6.11
CA LYS A 48 12.16 -5.66 6.87
C LYS A 48 12.90 -6.90 6.37
N ALA A 49 13.16 -7.03 5.08
CA ALA A 49 13.73 -8.26 4.50
C ALA A 49 15.12 -8.09 3.89
N PHE A 50 15.50 -6.90 3.44
CA PHE A 50 16.72 -6.67 2.66
C PHE A 50 17.67 -5.65 3.28
N CYS A 51 17.56 -5.35 4.57
CA CYS A 51 18.50 -4.51 5.33
C CYS A 51 18.84 -3.16 4.66
N GLY A 52 17.84 -2.51 4.04
CA GLY A 52 18.00 -1.21 3.39
C GLY A 52 18.48 -1.26 1.92
N LEU A 53 18.71 -2.45 1.36
CA LEU A 53 19.27 -2.61 0.00
C LEU A 53 18.49 -1.86 -1.09
N LEU A 54 17.19 -1.71 -0.95
CA LEU A 54 16.31 -1.07 -1.95
C LEU A 54 16.07 0.41 -1.69
N ASP A 55 16.50 0.97 -0.55
CA ASP A 55 16.19 2.33 -0.11
C ASP A 55 16.61 3.38 -1.14
N GLY A 56 17.84 3.29 -1.66
CA GLY A 56 18.32 4.19 -2.70
C GLY A 56 17.47 4.16 -3.96
N SER A 57 16.97 2.98 -4.36
CA SER A 57 16.09 2.84 -5.52
C SER A 57 14.69 3.43 -5.29
N VAL A 58 14.16 3.31 -4.08
CA VAL A 58 12.87 3.91 -3.70
C VAL A 58 13.02 5.43 -3.66
N GLN A 59 14.08 5.94 -3.02
CA GLN A 59 14.35 7.36 -2.89
C GLN A 59 14.59 8.04 -4.24
N GLU A 60 15.33 7.40 -5.17
CA GLU A 60 15.55 7.91 -6.53
C GLU A 60 14.22 8.13 -7.26
N ARG A 61 13.31 7.15 -7.17
CA ARG A 61 11.99 7.23 -7.80
C ARG A 61 11.10 8.28 -7.16
N LEU A 62 11.09 8.33 -5.84
CA LEU A 62 10.32 9.33 -5.11
C LEU A 62 10.81 10.75 -5.40
N SER A 63 12.15 10.93 -5.46
CA SER A 63 12.77 12.22 -5.79
C SER A 63 12.44 12.69 -7.21
N ALA A 64 12.21 11.77 -8.15
CA ALA A 64 11.77 12.11 -9.50
C ALA A 64 10.34 12.66 -9.57
N LEU A 65 9.52 12.34 -8.55
CA LEU A 65 8.13 12.79 -8.45
C LEU A 65 7.96 14.14 -7.73
N ILE A 66 8.98 14.57 -6.95
CA ILE A 66 8.92 15.83 -6.20
C ILE A 66 9.88 16.83 -6.84
N LEU A 67 9.31 17.86 -7.45
CA LEU A 67 10.06 18.86 -8.19
C LEU A 67 10.94 19.75 -7.28
N PRO A 68 11.94 20.46 -7.82
CA PRO A 68 12.83 21.31 -7.02
C PRO A 68 12.14 22.39 -6.19
N ASP A 69 10.96 22.82 -6.61
CA ASP A 69 10.13 23.79 -5.89
C ASP A 69 9.20 23.16 -4.86
N GLY A 70 9.27 21.83 -4.66
CA GLY A 70 8.43 21.07 -3.75
C GLY A 70 7.03 20.75 -4.28
N SER A 71 6.71 21.09 -5.53
CA SER A 71 5.47 20.63 -6.16
C SER A 71 5.56 19.16 -6.56
N ILE A 72 4.40 18.51 -6.70
CA ILE A 72 4.30 17.08 -7.06
C ILE A 72 4.04 16.98 -8.55
N GLN A 73 4.86 16.21 -9.26
CA GLN A 73 4.76 16.02 -10.70
C GLN A 73 3.42 15.38 -11.09
N GLY A 74 2.66 16.07 -11.94
CA GLY A 74 1.37 15.55 -12.46
C GLY A 74 0.23 15.55 -11.44
N TYR A 75 0.41 16.14 -10.26
CA TYR A 75 -0.64 16.32 -9.27
C TYR A 75 -1.47 17.58 -9.57
N CYS A 76 -2.78 17.47 -9.36
CA CYS A 76 -3.72 18.58 -9.52
C CYS A 76 -4.70 18.62 -8.33
N LEU A 77 -4.54 19.63 -7.47
CA LEU A 77 -5.38 19.79 -6.27
C LEU A 77 -6.87 19.92 -6.61
N ASP A 78 -7.21 20.67 -7.67
CA ASP A 78 -8.60 20.95 -8.04
C ASP A 78 -9.41 19.73 -8.51
N GLU A 79 -8.71 18.61 -8.80
CA GLU A 79 -9.39 17.34 -9.09
C GLU A 79 -10.01 16.73 -7.84
N PHE A 80 -9.55 17.09 -6.67
CA PHE A 80 -9.97 16.47 -5.40
C PHE A 80 -10.11 14.95 -5.55
N ASN A 81 -9.04 14.33 -6.02
CA ASN A 81 -8.96 12.92 -6.31
C ASN A 81 -8.20 12.19 -5.19
N LEU A 82 -8.90 11.38 -4.39
CA LEU A 82 -8.29 10.67 -3.27
C LEU A 82 -7.18 9.71 -3.69
N ASP A 83 -7.22 9.17 -4.93
CA ASP A 83 -6.16 8.29 -5.44
C ASP A 83 -4.79 8.97 -5.45
N GLN A 84 -4.75 10.29 -5.54
CA GLN A 84 -3.50 11.06 -5.53
C GLN A 84 -2.87 11.21 -4.13
N ILE A 85 -3.58 10.86 -3.06
CA ILE A 85 -3.06 10.95 -1.69
C ILE A 85 -2.18 9.75 -1.32
N ASN A 86 -2.42 8.58 -1.92
CA ASN A 86 -1.82 7.30 -1.48
C ASN A 86 -0.29 7.33 -1.35
N ALA A 87 0.42 7.87 -2.33
CA ALA A 87 1.88 7.95 -2.32
C ALA A 87 2.42 8.89 -1.23
N GLY A 88 1.59 9.74 -0.65
CA GLY A 88 1.94 10.64 0.46
C GLY A 88 2.45 9.92 1.71
N LYS A 89 2.08 8.65 1.91
CA LYS A 89 2.63 7.81 3.00
C LYS A 89 4.15 7.71 2.95
N LEU A 90 4.70 7.64 1.76
CA LEU A 90 6.15 7.59 1.54
C LEU A 90 6.80 8.92 1.86
N LEU A 91 6.15 10.04 1.49
CA LEU A 91 6.67 11.37 1.81
C LEU A 91 6.79 11.58 3.33
N LEU A 92 5.80 11.14 4.10
CA LEU A 92 5.83 11.21 5.56
C LEU A 92 7.00 10.41 6.13
N ARG A 93 7.22 9.18 5.65
CA ARG A 93 8.34 8.32 6.08
C ARG A 93 9.70 8.93 5.76
N GLU A 94 9.88 9.42 4.53
CA GLU A 94 11.11 10.08 4.10
C GLU A 94 11.37 11.36 4.89
N TRP A 95 10.32 12.13 5.20
CA TRP A 95 10.43 13.32 6.03
C TRP A 95 10.88 12.99 7.45
N GLU A 96 10.32 11.94 8.08
CA GLU A 96 10.78 11.45 9.39
C GLU A 96 12.22 10.94 9.35
N ALA A 97 12.59 10.16 8.31
CA ALA A 97 13.94 9.63 8.15
C ALA A 97 14.98 10.74 7.90
N SER A 98 14.58 11.86 7.30
CA SER A 98 15.45 13.02 7.04
C SER A 98 15.64 13.93 8.26
N SER A 99 15.10 13.60 9.44
CA SER A 99 15.27 14.38 10.68
C SER A 99 16.74 14.41 11.11
N PRO A 100 17.29 15.58 11.48
CA PRO A 100 18.68 15.70 11.94
C PRO A 100 19.00 14.81 13.14
N GLU A 101 18.04 14.62 14.05
CA GLU A 101 18.17 13.78 15.25
C GLU A 101 18.40 12.30 14.92
N LYS A 102 17.73 11.76 13.89
CA LYS A 102 17.91 10.36 13.47
C LYS A 102 19.21 10.13 12.69
N LYS A 103 19.78 11.15 12.06
CA LYS A 103 21.10 11.04 11.39
C LYS A 103 22.25 10.93 12.39
N ALA A 104 22.17 11.61 13.52
CA ALA A 104 23.18 11.54 14.57
C ALA A 104 23.28 10.14 15.21
N ASP A 105 22.17 9.45 15.42
CA ASP A 105 22.12 8.08 15.95
C ASP A 105 22.65 7.01 14.96
N GLY A 106 22.65 7.30 13.66
CA GLY A 106 23.22 6.44 12.61
C GLY A 106 24.74 6.58 12.48
N GLU A 107 25.25 7.79 12.56
CA GLU A 107 26.70 8.05 12.46
C GLU A 107 27.48 7.56 13.67
N GLU A 108 26.87 7.50 14.87
CA GLU A 108 27.50 6.99 16.08
C GLU A 108 27.69 5.46 16.07
N LYS A 109 26.91 4.72 15.31
CA LYS A 109 27.07 3.25 15.15
C LYS A 109 28.17 2.86 14.17
N ASP A 110 28.48 3.72 13.18
CA ASP A 110 29.55 3.47 12.21
C ASP A 110 30.94 3.88 12.74
N LEU A 111 31.00 4.73 13.77
CA LEU A 111 32.28 5.19 14.37
C LEU A 111 32.93 4.21 15.36
N ILE A 112 32.25 3.13 15.75
CA ILE A 112 32.77 2.13 16.71
C ILE A 112 33.62 1.02 16.04
N ALA A 113 33.66 0.97 14.70
CA ALA A 113 34.36 -0.09 13.94
C ALA A 113 35.71 0.31 13.31
N GLY A 114 36.29 1.44 13.62
CA GLY A 114 37.55 1.91 13.01
C GLY A 114 38.67 2.10 14.02
N HIS A 115 39.75 1.33 13.92
CA HIS A 115 41.00 1.46 14.64
C HIS A 115 41.74 2.79 14.34
N PRO A 116 42.52 3.34 15.29
CA PRO A 116 43.20 4.62 15.11
C PRO A 116 44.58 4.45 14.45
N ASP A 117 44.89 5.29 13.48
CA ASP A 117 46.25 5.84 13.39
C ASP A 117 46.41 6.98 12.35
N GLN A 118 47.15 7.97 12.89
CA GLN A 118 48.09 8.89 12.24
C GLN A 118 47.63 10.25 11.68
N HIS A 119 48.16 11.22 12.43
CA HIS A 119 48.37 12.64 12.15
C HIS A 119 48.72 13.01 10.72
N THR A 120 48.07 14.04 10.19
CA THR A 120 48.76 15.09 9.42
C THR A 120 48.03 16.45 9.53
N GLN A 121 48.72 17.42 10.08
CA GLN A 121 48.37 18.84 10.06
C GLN A 121 48.54 19.41 8.66
N HIS A 122 47.54 20.10 8.15
CA HIS A 122 47.81 21.17 7.17
C HIS A 122 46.87 22.38 7.34
N ARG A 123 47.58 23.52 7.30
CA ARG A 123 47.26 24.93 7.60
C ARG A 123 46.08 25.50 6.83
N ASN A 124 45.33 26.36 7.53
CA ASN A 124 44.55 27.44 7.01
C ASN A 124 45.32 28.33 6.03
N THR A 125 44.73 28.62 4.87
CA THR A 125 44.92 29.88 4.16
C THR A 125 43.58 30.35 3.58
N SER A 126 43.06 31.38 4.23
CA SER A 126 41.97 32.22 3.73
C SER A 126 42.41 32.94 2.45
N ARG A 127 41.65 32.80 1.37
CA ARG A 127 41.50 33.83 0.33
C ARG A 127 40.07 33.88 -0.13
N GLY A 128 39.43 35.02 0.12
CA GLY A 128 38.09 35.32 -0.33
C GLY A 128 37.98 35.32 -1.85
N CYS A 129 36.92 34.77 -2.36
CA CYS A 129 36.41 35.05 -3.67
C CYS A 129 34.96 35.52 -3.52
N ILE A 130 34.78 36.83 -3.67
CA ILE A 130 33.48 37.47 -3.86
C ILE A 130 33.13 37.18 -5.33
N GLN A 131 32.22 36.27 -5.57
CA GLN A 131 31.31 36.24 -6.73
C GLN A 131 30.56 34.95 -6.73
N CYS A 132 29.30 35.03 -6.31
CA CYS A 132 28.18 34.34 -6.94
C CYS A 132 26.88 34.68 -6.21
N ALA A 133 26.40 35.88 -6.46
CA ALA A 133 25.01 36.24 -6.21
C ALA A 133 24.18 35.69 -7.39
N SER A 134 23.75 34.43 -7.34
CA SER A 134 22.65 33.87 -8.14
C SER A 134 22.38 32.40 -7.80
N HIS A 135 22.34 32.01 -6.54
CA HIS A 135 21.62 30.82 -6.13
C HIS A 135 20.36 31.30 -5.42
N ARG A 136 19.31 31.55 -6.19
CA ARG A 136 17.97 31.60 -5.63
C ARG A 136 17.67 30.21 -5.10
N ASP A 137 17.48 30.17 -3.83
CA ASP A 137 16.90 29.21 -2.94
C ASP A 137 16.25 27.99 -3.62
N SER A 138 17.04 26.98 -3.96
CA SER A 138 16.50 25.66 -4.18
C SER A 138 16.19 25.08 -2.79
N LEU A 139 14.92 24.72 -2.54
CA LEU A 139 14.50 24.08 -1.30
C LEU A 139 15.37 22.85 -1.03
N SER A 140 15.77 22.66 0.22
CA SER A 140 16.38 21.42 0.66
C SER A 140 15.43 20.24 0.41
N TYR A 141 15.94 19.02 0.35
CA TYR A 141 15.08 17.84 0.13
C TYR A 141 13.96 17.73 1.17
N ARG A 142 14.26 18.01 2.45
CA ARG A 142 13.29 18.02 3.54
C ARG A 142 12.20 19.09 3.34
N GLU A 143 12.55 20.32 2.96
CA GLU A 143 11.57 21.37 2.69
C GLU A 143 10.69 21.07 1.49
N ARG A 144 11.23 20.40 0.46
CA ARG A 144 10.42 19.91 -0.68
C ARG A 144 9.40 18.87 -0.25
N LEU A 145 9.82 17.91 0.59
CA LEU A 145 8.91 16.90 1.16
C LEU A 145 7.81 17.56 2.00
N GLU A 146 8.17 18.51 2.87
CA GLU A 146 7.23 19.22 3.73
C GLU A 146 6.16 19.97 2.92
N LYS A 147 6.59 20.67 1.86
CA LYS A 147 5.67 21.36 0.95
C LYS A 147 4.73 20.38 0.22
N ALA A 148 5.24 19.27 -0.28
CA ALA A 148 4.44 18.24 -0.94
C ALA A 148 3.44 17.61 0.03
N ILE A 149 3.87 17.27 1.25
CA ILE A 149 3.00 16.75 2.32
C ILE A 149 1.89 17.76 2.65
N GLY A 150 2.25 19.05 2.82
CA GLY A 150 1.29 20.12 3.08
C GLY A 150 0.25 20.27 1.97
N THR A 151 0.64 20.09 0.70
CA THR A 151 -0.27 20.13 -0.46
C THR A 151 -1.30 18.99 -0.39
N LEU A 152 -0.88 17.76 -0.05
CA LEU A 152 -1.78 16.62 0.11
C LEU A 152 -2.73 16.80 1.30
N ALA A 153 -2.23 17.31 2.41
CA ALA A 153 -3.05 17.62 3.58
C ALA A 153 -4.09 18.72 3.27
N GLN A 154 -3.70 19.76 2.51
CA GLN A 154 -4.62 20.80 2.04
C GLN A 154 -5.73 20.22 1.17
N GLN A 155 -5.45 19.25 0.30
CA GLN A 155 -6.49 18.56 -0.47
C GLN A 155 -7.50 17.92 0.48
N LEU A 156 -7.07 17.15 1.49
CA LEU A 156 -7.98 16.48 2.42
C LEU A 156 -8.83 17.46 3.23
N MET A 157 -8.27 18.58 3.66
CA MET A 157 -9.02 19.64 4.33
C MET A 157 -10.11 20.25 3.45
N GLY A 158 -9.86 20.36 2.15
CA GLY A 158 -10.81 20.88 1.16
C GLY A 158 -11.63 19.82 0.42
N GLN A 159 -11.40 18.52 0.69
CA GLN A 159 -12.07 17.44 -0.05
C GLN A 159 -13.60 17.55 0.08
N PRO A 160 -14.36 17.54 -1.04
CA PRO A 160 -15.81 17.54 -0.99
C PRO A 160 -16.37 16.39 -0.15
N ARG A 161 -17.48 16.66 0.56
CA ARG A 161 -18.09 15.69 1.49
C ARG A 161 -19.58 15.54 1.21
N ILE A 162 -20.12 14.37 1.52
CA ILE A 162 -21.57 14.16 1.64
C ILE A 162 -22.09 14.78 2.95
N ALA A 163 -23.38 14.87 3.12
CA ALA A 163 -23.99 15.51 4.28
C ALA A 163 -23.59 14.90 5.64
N SER A 164 -23.30 13.61 5.69
CA SER A 164 -22.81 12.92 6.90
C SER A 164 -21.32 13.12 7.18
N GLY A 165 -20.59 13.84 6.33
CA GLY A 165 -19.18 14.18 6.51
C GLY A 165 -18.19 13.28 5.77
N SER A 166 -18.63 12.18 5.15
CA SER A 166 -17.71 11.31 4.40
C SER A 166 -17.26 11.95 3.09
N TYR A 167 -15.99 11.69 2.73
CA TYR A 167 -15.38 12.23 1.52
C TYR A 167 -15.99 11.68 0.25
N TRP A 168 -16.20 12.54 -0.76
CA TRP A 168 -16.33 12.07 -2.12
C TRP A 168 -15.02 11.41 -2.57
N HIS A 169 -15.12 10.30 -3.25
CA HIS A 169 -13.92 9.62 -3.76
C HIS A 169 -13.13 10.52 -4.73
N LYS A 170 -13.84 11.21 -5.62
CA LYS A 170 -13.30 12.20 -6.58
C LYS A 170 -14.32 13.28 -6.85
N LYS A 171 -13.88 14.49 -7.16
CA LYS A 171 -14.77 15.58 -7.57
C LYS A 171 -15.64 15.23 -8.79
N ILE A 172 -15.10 14.41 -9.72
CA ILE A 172 -15.84 13.94 -10.90
C ILE A 172 -16.91 12.89 -10.58
N TYR A 173 -16.93 12.35 -9.35
CA TYR A 173 -17.93 11.42 -8.83
C TYR A 173 -18.65 12.03 -7.62
N PRO A 174 -19.47 13.07 -7.82
CA PRO A 174 -20.09 13.79 -6.72
C PRO A 174 -20.98 12.86 -5.90
N TYR A 175 -20.97 13.08 -4.58
CA TYR A 175 -21.72 12.31 -3.57
C TYR A 175 -21.35 10.82 -3.44
N GLN A 176 -20.30 10.35 -4.11
CA GLN A 176 -19.93 8.94 -4.08
C GLN A 176 -18.82 8.67 -3.07
N VAL A 177 -19.03 7.68 -2.19
CA VAL A 177 -18.08 7.15 -1.23
C VAL A 177 -17.68 5.75 -1.68
N TRP A 178 -16.38 5.52 -1.92
CA TRP A 178 -15.84 4.26 -2.42
C TRP A 178 -14.89 3.65 -1.38
N LEU A 179 -14.88 2.32 -1.25
CA LEU A 179 -13.95 1.62 -0.35
C LEU A 179 -12.49 1.92 -0.68
N ASP A 180 -12.18 2.01 -1.97
CA ASP A 180 -10.86 2.35 -2.50
C ASP A 180 -10.30 3.62 -1.85
N GLY A 181 -11.13 4.64 -1.71
CA GLY A 181 -10.77 5.92 -1.11
C GLY A 181 -10.18 5.78 0.27
N LEU A 182 -10.69 4.86 1.10
CA LEU A 182 -10.20 4.67 2.47
C LEU A 182 -8.72 4.25 2.52
N TYR A 183 -8.26 3.44 1.57
CA TYR A 183 -6.84 3.13 1.48
C TYR A 183 -6.01 4.28 0.91
N MET A 184 -6.60 5.05 0.01
CA MET A 184 -5.91 6.17 -0.62
C MET A 184 -5.54 7.23 0.41
N PHE A 185 -6.48 7.64 1.28
CA PHE A 185 -6.22 8.72 2.24
C PHE A 185 -5.98 8.26 3.68
N GLY A 186 -6.63 7.17 4.13
CA GLY A 186 -6.73 6.82 5.56
C GLY A 186 -5.38 6.71 6.28
N PRO A 187 -4.44 5.86 5.81
CA PRO A 187 -3.13 5.75 6.45
C PRO A 187 -2.32 7.06 6.40
N PHE A 188 -2.42 7.84 5.31
CA PHE A 188 -1.76 9.14 5.22
C PHE A 188 -2.35 10.14 6.22
N GLN A 189 -3.68 10.26 6.26
CA GLN A 189 -4.36 11.22 7.12
C GLN A 189 -4.11 10.94 8.60
N ALA A 190 -4.16 9.66 9.00
CA ALA A 190 -3.88 9.27 10.38
C ALA A 190 -2.43 9.56 10.76
N HIS A 191 -1.47 9.17 9.94
CA HIS A 191 -0.05 9.43 10.16
C HIS A 191 0.24 10.94 10.21
N TYR A 192 -0.25 11.71 9.24
CA TYR A 192 -0.13 13.16 9.23
C TYR A 192 -0.71 13.79 10.50
N GLY A 193 -1.91 13.36 10.91
CA GLY A 193 -2.56 13.87 12.12
C GLY A 193 -1.74 13.66 13.38
N ILE A 194 -1.10 12.50 13.52
CA ILE A 194 -0.21 12.22 14.65
C ILE A 194 1.09 13.02 14.55
N LEU A 195 1.73 13.02 13.39
CA LEU A 195 3.04 13.62 13.18
C LEU A 195 3.03 15.14 13.36
N PHE A 196 1.96 15.81 12.93
CA PHE A 196 1.80 17.26 12.99
C PHE A 196 0.80 17.74 14.06
N GLY A 197 0.38 16.86 14.97
CA GLY A 197 -0.53 17.21 16.10
C GLY A 197 -1.93 17.61 15.66
N GLN A 198 -2.40 17.19 14.49
CA GLN A 198 -3.73 17.51 13.96
C GLN A 198 -4.77 16.47 14.42
N THR A 199 -5.16 16.53 15.67
CA THR A 199 -6.05 15.54 16.31
C THR A 199 -7.40 15.41 15.60
N ASP A 200 -7.94 16.51 15.06
CA ASP A 200 -9.21 16.51 14.31
C ASP A 200 -9.12 15.64 13.04
N MET A 201 -7.96 15.57 12.41
CA MET A 201 -7.73 14.67 11.25
C MET A 201 -7.73 13.20 11.69
N VAL A 202 -7.23 12.90 12.88
CA VAL A 202 -7.27 11.54 13.46
C VAL A 202 -8.72 11.14 13.78
N ASP A 203 -9.49 12.04 14.39
CA ASP A 203 -10.90 11.82 14.66
C ASP A 203 -11.73 11.63 13.38
N ASP A 204 -11.48 12.46 12.37
CA ASP A 204 -12.17 12.41 11.09
C ASP A 204 -11.90 11.09 10.34
N VAL A 205 -10.64 10.64 10.25
CA VAL A 205 -10.35 9.37 9.58
C VAL A 205 -11.07 8.20 10.25
N CYS A 206 -11.14 8.15 11.58
CA CYS A 206 -11.92 7.13 12.27
C CYS A 206 -13.41 7.21 11.89
N GLN A 207 -13.96 8.42 11.79
CA GLN A 207 -15.37 8.62 11.42
C GLN A 207 -15.67 8.13 10.00
N GLN A 208 -14.73 8.30 9.05
CA GLN A 208 -14.85 7.79 7.68
C GLN A 208 -14.99 6.26 7.67
N PHE A 209 -14.20 5.54 8.44
CA PHE A 209 -14.31 4.08 8.57
C PHE A 209 -15.62 3.65 9.20
N LEU A 210 -16.05 4.31 10.28
CA LEU A 210 -17.30 3.97 10.95
C LEU A 210 -18.52 4.23 10.06
N PHE A 211 -18.48 5.28 9.24
CA PHE A 211 -19.51 5.53 8.23
C PHE A 211 -19.61 4.36 7.25
N VAL A 212 -18.47 3.90 6.69
CA VAL A 212 -18.44 2.76 5.76
C VAL A 212 -18.93 1.48 6.43
N ARG A 213 -18.54 1.23 7.69
CA ARG A 213 -19.04 0.10 8.48
C ARG A 213 -20.57 0.07 8.54
N ASP A 214 -21.18 1.23 8.77
CA ASP A 214 -22.62 1.33 9.00
C ASP A 214 -23.43 1.34 7.68
N LYS A 215 -22.86 1.87 6.59
CA LYS A 215 -23.59 2.12 5.33
C LYS A 215 -23.31 1.11 4.22
N LEU A 216 -22.08 0.62 4.10
CA LEU A 216 -21.67 -0.21 2.96
C LEU A 216 -21.58 -1.70 3.29
N ARG A 217 -21.87 -2.12 4.53
CA ARG A 217 -21.76 -3.54 4.91
C ARG A 217 -22.83 -4.38 4.22
N HIS A 218 -22.40 -5.41 3.49
CA HIS A 218 -23.27 -6.43 2.91
C HIS A 218 -23.70 -7.42 3.99
N ARG A 219 -24.98 -7.41 4.36
CA ARG A 219 -25.49 -8.09 5.56
C ARG A 219 -25.34 -9.60 5.53
N GLN A 220 -25.44 -10.22 4.33
CA GLN A 220 -25.40 -11.69 4.20
C GLN A 220 -23.98 -12.26 4.36
N THR A 221 -22.98 -11.61 3.73
CA THR A 221 -21.59 -12.08 3.78
C THR A 221 -20.79 -11.47 4.93
N GLY A 222 -21.17 -10.27 5.39
CA GLY A 222 -20.39 -9.46 6.32
C GLY A 222 -19.24 -8.69 5.63
N LEU A 223 -19.12 -8.80 4.31
CA LEU A 223 -18.22 -8.01 3.47
C LEU A 223 -18.80 -6.62 3.21
N TYR A 224 -18.24 -5.89 2.23
CA TYR A 224 -18.64 -4.52 1.94
C TYR A 224 -18.88 -4.31 0.45
N PHE A 225 -19.93 -3.58 0.09
CA PHE A 225 -20.16 -3.13 -1.28
C PHE A 225 -19.03 -2.23 -1.76
N HIS A 226 -18.77 -2.22 -3.08
CA HIS A 226 -17.69 -1.45 -3.69
C HIS A 226 -17.79 0.05 -3.37
N ALA A 227 -18.98 0.63 -3.50
CA ALA A 227 -19.23 2.04 -3.27
C ALA A 227 -20.70 2.30 -2.92
N MET A 228 -20.97 3.55 -2.50
CA MET A 228 -22.33 4.09 -2.44
C MET A 228 -22.39 5.48 -3.07
N ASP A 229 -23.55 5.84 -3.62
CA ASP A 229 -23.93 7.18 -4.03
C ASP A 229 -24.99 7.71 -3.05
N ASP A 230 -24.61 8.67 -2.22
CA ASP A 230 -25.50 9.26 -1.21
C ASP A 230 -26.69 9.98 -1.84
N SER A 231 -26.52 10.52 -3.07
CA SER A 231 -27.60 11.13 -3.84
C SER A 231 -28.56 10.12 -4.49
N LYS A 232 -28.13 8.86 -4.64
CA LYS A 232 -28.84 7.79 -5.36
C LYS A 232 -29.16 8.10 -6.82
N ALA A 233 -28.52 9.11 -7.40
CA ALA A 233 -28.77 9.55 -8.76
C ALA A 233 -28.06 8.67 -9.80
N SER A 234 -27.02 7.95 -9.41
CA SER A 234 -26.30 7.03 -10.29
C SER A 234 -27.14 5.81 -10.63
N ARG A 235 -27.19 5.43 -11.90
CA ARG A 235 -27.96 4.25 -12.35
C ARG A 235 -27.53 2.92 -11.75
N TRP A 236 -26.28 2.85 -11.28
CA TRP A 236 -25.74 1.68 -10.58
C TRP A 236 -26.14 1.63 -9.11
N ALA A 237 -26.59 2.73 -8.53
CA ALA A 237 -26.91 2.84 -7.12
C ALA A 237 -28.28 2.25 -6.81
N ASP A 238 -28.33 1.42 -5.78
CA ASP A 238 -29.58 0.92 -5.22
C ASP A 238 -30.45 2.08 -4.69
N GLN A 239 -31.71 2.09 -5.00
CA GLN A 239 -32.60 3.22 -4.70
C GLN A 239 -32.96 3.39 -3.22
N GLU A 240 -32.76 2.33 -2.41
CA GLU A 240 -33.01 2.38 -0.97
C GLU A 240 -31.73 2.70 -0.19
N THR A 241 -30.62 2.03 -0.54
CA THR A 241 -29.36 2.11 0.22
C THR A 241 -28.33 3.02 -0.41
N GLY A 242 -28.41 3.28 -1.73
CA GLY A 242 -27.38 3.96 -2.51
C GLY A 242 -26.17 3.07 -2.85
N CYS A 243 -26.10 1.84 -2.34
CA CYS A 243 -24.96 0.95 -2.54
C CYS A 243 -24.85 0.42 -3.98
N SER A 244 -23.64 0.03 -4.37
CA SER A 244 -23.38 -0.72 -5.60
C SER A 244 -23.99 -2.13 -5.55
N PRO A 245 -24.24 -2.77 -6.72
CA PRO A 245 -24.97 -4.04 -6.75
C PRO A 245 -24.22 -5.20 -6.08
N HIS A 246 -22.89 -5.22 -6.19
CA HIS A 246 -22.07 -6.38 -5.80
C HIS A 246 -20.84 -6.02 -4.96
N VAL A 247 -20.27 -7.05 -4.32
CA VAL A 247 -19.05 -7.01 -3.56
C VAL A 247 -17.85 -7.31 -4.46
N TRP A 248 -17.11 -6.28 -4.85
CA TRP A 248 -15.91 -6.43 -5.64
C TRP A 248 -14.68 -6.68 -4.75
N ALA A 249 -13.98 -7.79 -4.99
CA ALA A 249 -12.92 -8.27 -4.11
C ALA A 249 -11.80 -7.25 -3.85
N ARG A 250 -11.33 -6.56 -4.90
CA ARG A 250 -10.24 -5.57 -4.73
C ARG A 250 -10.67 -4.36 -3.91
N ALA A 251 -11.90 -3.89 -4.02
CA ALA A 251 -12.40 -2.82 -3.16
C ALA A 251 -12.41 -3.25 -1.67
N VAL A 252 -12.85 -4.49 -1.40
CA VAL A 252 -12.75 -5.08 -0.05
C VAL A 252 -11.28 -5.20 0.39
N GLY A 253 -10.37 -5.55 -0.53
CA GLY A 253 -8.93 -5.60 -0.29
C GLY A 253 -8.36 -4.24 0.11
N TRP A 254 -8.75 -3.18 -0.58
CA TRP A 254 -8.36 -1.82 -0.20
C TRP A 254 -8.87 -1.45 1.19
N LEU A 255 -10.13 -1.77 1.52
CA LEU A 255 -10.68 -1.54 2.86
C LEU A 255 -9.89 -2.30 3.94
N ALA A 256 -9.57 -3.57 3.70
CA ALA A 256 -8.82 -4.41 4.64
C ALA A 256 -7.42 -3.83 4.91
N MET A 257 -6.68 -3.48 3.85
CA MET A 257 -5.38 -2.81 3.97
C MET A 257 -5.50 -1.44 4.65
N ALA A 258 -6.54 -0.66 4.31
CA ALA A 258 -6.78 0.64 4.92
C ALA A 258 -6.95 0.54 6.44
N LEU A 259 -7.75 -0.42 6.91
CA LEU A 259 -8.00 -0.62 8.34
C LEU A 259 -6.71 -0.95 9.09
N VAL A 260 -5.97 -1.96 8.63
CA VAL A 260 -4.77 -2.41 9.34
C VAL A 260 -3.64 -1.37 9.31
N ASP A 261 -3.49 -0.64 8.19
CA ASP A 261 -2.45 0.39 8.04
C ASP A 261 -2.79 1.68 8.82
N THR A 262 -4.08 2.05 8.85
CA THR A 262 -4.53 3.22 9.62
C THR A 262 -4.43 2.98 11.12
N LEU A 263 -4.74 1.77 11.59
CA LEU A 263 -4.62 1.40 13.00
C LEU A 263 -3.20 1.50 13.56
N ASP A 264 -2.15 1.47 12.73
CA ASP A 264 -0.78 1.77 13.18
C ASP A 264 -0.65 3.17 13.78
N TRP A 265 -1.48 4.12 13.36
CA TRP A 265 -1.40 5.53 13.72
C TRP A 265 -2.50 6.00 14.66
N ILE A 266 -3.56 5.22 14.88
CA ILE A 266 -4.59 5.60 15.83
C ILE A 266 -4.12 5.26 17.25
N PRO A 267 -4.05 6.24 18.18
CA PRO A 267 -3.60 5.99 19.54
C PRO A 267 -4.42 4.91 20.25
N LEU A 268 -3.78 4.08 21.08
CA LEU A 268 -4.46 3.01 21.83
C LEU A 268 -5.61 3.55 22.71
N ALA A 269 -5.44 4.76 23.25
CA ALA A 269 -6.45 5.41 24.08
C ALA A 269 -7.57 6.13 23.28
N HIS A 270 -7.51 6.10 21.94
CA HIS A 270 -8.50 6.80 21.13
C HIS A 270 -9.86 6.12 21.21
N SER A 271 -10.92 6.88 21.51
CA SER A 271 -12.26 6.34 21.82
C SER A 271 -12.89 5.52 20.67
N LYS A 272 -12.55 5.82 19.41
CA LYS A 272 -13.08 5.11 18.23
C LYS A 272 -12.22 3.91 17.81
N ARG A 273 -11.01 3.76 18.34
CA ARG A 273 -10.10 2.65 17.98
C ARG A 273 -10.72 1.26 18.19
N PRO A 274 -11.39 0.94 19.30
CA PRO A 274 -12.01 -0.38 19.48
C PRO A 274 -13.04 -0.74 18.42
N TYR A 275 -13.78 0.24 17.91
CA TYR A 275 -14.76 0.02 16.83
C TYR A 275 -14.10 -0.25 15.47
N MET A 276 -12.93 0.34 15.20
CA MET A 276 -12.15 0.04 14.00
C MET A 276 -11.51 -1.35 14.09
N GLU A 277 -11.01 -1.73 15.26
CA GLU A 277 -10.48 -3.07 15.52
C GLU A 277 -11.58 -4.13 15.37
N GLU A 278 -12.78 -3.89 15.91
CA GLU A 278 -13.94 -4.76 15.73
C GLU A 278 -14.31 -4.89 14.23
N MET A 279 -14.36 -3.77 13.50
CA MET A 279 -14.62 -3.76 12.06
C MET A 279 -13.60 -4.61 11.30
N LEU A 280 -12.32 -4.48 11.62
CA LEU A 280 -11.26 -5.29 11.03
C LEU A 280 -11.43 -6.78 11.34
N MET A 281 -11.69 -7.13 12.61
CA MET A 281 -11.90 -8.51 13.03
C MET A 281 -13.11 -9.15 12.34
N ASP A 282 -14.22 -8.45 12.25
CA ASP A 282 -15.44 -8.91 11.56
C ASP A 282 -15.17 -9.13 10.07
N LEU A 283 -14.45 -8.21 9.43
CA LEU A 283 -14.09 -8.31 8.02
C LEU A 283 -13.18 -9.53 7.77
N LEU A 284 -12.15 -9.73 8.59
CA LEU A 284 -11.24 -10.87 8.44
C LEU A 284 -11.96 -12.21 8.66
N ASP A 285 -12.85 -12.29 9.63
CA ASP A 285 -13.68 -13.49 9.85
C ASP A 285 -14.65 -13.74 8.67
N ALA A 286 -15.17 -12.69 8.03
CA ALA A 286 -15.94 -12.82 6.80
C ALA A 286 -15.07 -13.35 5.65
N LEU A 287 -13.86 -12.82 5.49
CA LEU A 287 -12.90 -13.27 4.47
C LEU A 287 -12.50 -14.75 4.65
N VAL A 288 -12.37 -15.24 5.90
CA VAL A 288 -12.13 -16.68 6.16
C VAL A 288 -13.24 -17.55 5.57
N ARG A 289 -14.50 -17.11 5.68
CA ARG A 289 -15.65 -17.90 5.18
C ARG A 289 -15.72 -17.95 3.65
N GLU A 290 -15.24 -16.89 3.00
CA GLU A 290 -15.31 -16.74 1.53
C GLU A 290 -14.06 -17.26 0.80
N GLN A 291 -13.04 -17.74 1.53
CA GLN A 291 -11.82 -18.29 0.92
C GLN A 291 -12.14 -19.59 0.18
N ARG A 292 -11.72 -19.70 -1.06
CA ARG A 292 -11.85 -20.91 -1.87
C ARG A 292 -10.84 -22.00 -1.44
N SER A 293 -11.09 -23.24 -1.82
CA SER A 293 -10.18 -24.36 -1.55
C SER A 293 -8.78 -24.17 -2.16
N SER A 294 -8.66 -23.31 -3.15
CA SER A 294 -7.39 -22.89 -3.75
C SER A 294 -6.54 -21.97 -2.86
N GLY A 295 -7.12 -21.44 -1.79
CA GLY A 295 -6.56 -20.37 -0.98
C GLY A 295 -6.87 -18.94 -1.46
N LEU A 296 -7.50 -18.78 -2.63
CA LEU A 296 -7.79 -17.48 -3.24
C LEU A 296 -9.26 -17.08 -3.05
N TRP A 297 -9.60 -15.84 -3.46
CA TRP A 297 -10.96 -15.30 -3.45
C TRP A 297 -11.41 -14.91 -4.84
N LEU A 298 -12.72 -14.98 -5.06
CA LEU A 298 -13.36 -14.64 -6.33
C LEU A 298 -13.39 -13.13 -6.57
N GLN A 299 -13.38 -12.71 -7.84
CA GLN A 299 -13.49 -11.32 -8.30
C GLN A 299 -14.76 -10.64 -7.77
N VAL A 300 -15.92 -11.34 -7.87
CA VAL A 300 -17.21 -10.91 -7.33
C VAL A 300 -17.58 -11.85 -6.19
N MET A 301 -17.39 -11.37 -4.95
CA MET A 301 -17.38 -12.26 -3.77
C MET A 301 -18.76 -12.73 -3.34
N ASP A 302 -19.81 -11.96 -3.65
CA ASP A 302 -21.22 -12.30 -3.36
C ASP A 302 -21.92 -13.07 -4.50
N ALA A 303 -21.16 -13.51 -5.52
CA ALA A 303 -21.68 -14.26 -6.65
C ALA A 303 -20.85 -15.52 -6.95
N PRO A 304 -20.70 -16.47 -5.99
CA PRO A 304 -19.82 -17.64 -6.12
C PRO A 304 -20.24 -18.58 -7.25
N GLU A 305 -21.53 -18.61 -7.62
CA GLU A 305 -22.08 -19.50 -8.64
C GLU A 305 -22.01 -18.90 -10.07
N ALA A 306 -21.53 -17.67 -10.22
CA ALA A 306 -21.43 -17.05 -11.54
C ALA A 306 -20.33 -17.72 -12.38
N LYS A 307 -20.70 -18.31 -13.52
CA LYS A 307 -19.83 -19.18 -14.34
C LYS A 307 -18.55 -18.52 -14.83
N SER A 308 -18.57 -17.20 -15.06
CA SER A 308 -17.39 -16.45 -15.54
C SER A 308 -16.59 -15.81 -14.41
N ASN A 309 -16.99 -16.01 -13.15
CA ASN A 309 -16.28 -15.47 -12.01
C ASN A 309 -14.94 -16.22 -11.81
N TYR A 310 -13.90 -15.51 -11.48
CA TYR A 310 -12.56 -16.05 -11.38
C TYR A 310 -11.87 -15.67 -10.07
N GLU A 311 -10.83 -16.42 -9.70
CA GLU A 311 -9.97 -16.15 -8.55
C GLU A 311 -9.03 -14.98 -8.87
N GLU A 312 -9.20 -13.87 -8.13
CA GLU A 312 -8.50 -12.60 -8.37
C GLU A 312 -7.27 -12.48 -7.46
N THR A 313 -6.13 -12.19 -8.09
CA THR A 313 -4.82 -12.26 -7.43
C THR A 313 -4.56 -11.07 -6.52
N SER A 314 -4.88 -9.84 -6.95
CA SER A 314 -4.55 -8.65 -6.18
C SER A 314 -5.31 -8.59 -4.85
N ALA A 315 -6.61 -8.88 -4.87
CA ALA A 315 -7.42 -8.96 -3.65
C ALA A 315 -6.93 -10.07 -2.71
N SER A 316 -6.59 -11.24 -3.28
CA SER A 316 -6.06 -12.35 -2.49
C SER A 316 -4.75 -12.00 -1.78
N ALA A 317 -3.88 -11.23 -2.45
CA ALA A 317 -2.64 -10.71 -1.85
C ALA A 317 -2.92 -9.65 -0.76
N MET A 318 -3.87 -8.74 -0.99
CA MET A 318 -4.30 -7.74 -0.01
C MET A 318 -4.85 -8.37 1.27
N PHE A 319 -5.67 -9.41 1.12
CA PHE A 319 -6.21 -10.15 2.26
C PHE A 319 -5.10 -10.87 3.03
N ALA A 320 -4.19 -11.56 2.33
CA ALA A 320 -3.05 -12.23 2.97
C ALA A 320 -2.19 -11.23 3.77
N TYR A 321 -1.87 -10.07 3.18
CA TYR A 321 -1.17 -8.98 3.87
C TYR A 321 -1.89 -8.56 5.15
N THR A 322 -3.20 -8.31 5.05
CA THR A 322 -3.99 -7.84 6.20
C THR A 322 -4.02 -8.86 7.32
N PHE A 323 -4.19 -10.15 7.00
CA PHE A 323 -4.12 -11.23 7.99
C PHE A 323 -2.76 -11.27 8.70
N TYR A 324 -1.66 -11.33 7.94
CA TYR A 324 -0.32 -11.39 8.53
C TYR A 324 0.01 -10.16 9.37
N LYS A 325 -0.28 -8.97 8.86
CA LYS A 325 -0.03 -7.74 9.60
C LYS A 325 -0.86 -7.65 10.87
N SER A 326 -2.13 -8.08 10.83
CA SER A 326 -2.98 -8.11 12.02
C SER A 326 -2.44 -9.06 13.09
N LEU A 327 -1.90 -10.21 12.68
CA LEU A 327 -1.23 -11.16 13.57
C LEU A 327 0.06 -10.56 14.16
N GLY A 328 0.92 -10.01 13.32
CA GLY A 328 2.18 -9.39 13.73
C GLY A 328 2.00 -8.19 14.67
N ARG A 329 0.89 -7.46 14.54
CA ARG A 329 0.53 -6.34 15.43
C ARG A 329 -0.20 -6.77 16.71
N GLY A 330 -0.49 -8.06 16.90
CA GLY A 330 -1.19 -8.57 18.06
C GLY A 330 -2.64 -8.08 18.19
N LEU A 331 -3.28 -7.73 17.06
CA LEU A 331 -4.67 -7.25 17.04
C LEU A 331 -5.68 -8.35 17.37
N VAL A 332 -5.27 -9.62 17.31
CA VAL A 332 -6.09 -10.77 17.69
C VAL A 332 -5.51 -11.46 18.92
N THR A 333 -6.26 -11.47 20.03
CA THR A 333 -5.86 -12.09 21.29
C THR A 333 -6.36 -13.52 21.43
N ASN A 334 -7.40 -13.91 20.69
CA ASN A 334 -7.93 -15.27 20.70
C ASN A 334 -7.04 -16.21 19.88
N ALA A 335 -6.39 -17.16 20.55
CA ALA A 335 -5.43 -18.09 19.93
C ALA A 335 -6.04 -18.97 18.81
N ASN A 336 -7.31 -19.39 18.94
CA ASN A 336 -7.97 -20.17 17.89
C ASN A 336 -8.22 -19.33 16.64
N ARG A 337 -8.69 -18.07 16.80
CA ARG A 337 -8.87 -17.12 15.71
C ARG A 337 -7.53 -16.83 15.03
N ALA A 338 -6.49 -16.56 15.80
CA ALA A 338 -5.14 -16.33 15.28
C ALA A 338 -4.63 -17.50 14.43
N LYS A 339 -4.84 -18.75 14.90
CA LYS A 339 -4.47 -19.96 14.14
C LYS A 339 -5.26 -20.10 12.83
N ILE A 340 -6.55 -19.76 12.82
CA ILE A 340 -7.38 -19.78 11.62
C ILE A 340 -6.89 -18.72 10.63
N TRP A 341 -6.66 -17.49 11.10
CA TRP A 341 -6.17 -16.39 10.25
C TRP A 341 -4.80 -16.71 9.65
N LYS A 342 -3.87 -17.25 10.47
CA LYS A 342 -2.56 -17.70 9.96
C LYS A 342 -2.70 -18.73 8.85
N LYS A 343 -3.53 -19.76 9.07
CA LYS A 343 -3.80 -20.80 8.05
C LYS A 343 -4.41 -20.20 6.78
N THR A 344 -5.32 -19.26 6.91
CA THR A 344 -5.96 -18.55 5.78
C THR A 344 -4.92 -17.79 4.97
N ALA A 345 -4.05 -17.03 5.65
CA ALA A 345 -2.97 -16.29 5.01
C ALA A 345 -1.94 -17.19 4.31
N ASP A 346 -1.52 -18.28 5.00
CA ASP A 346 -0.58 -19.26 4.44
C ASP A 346 -1.18 -19.92 3.17
N SER A 347 -2.47 -20.28 3.21
CA SER A 347 -3.17 -20.84 2.05
C SER A 347 -3.25 -19.85 0.89
N ALA A 348 -3.45 -18.55 1.18
CA ALA A 348 -3.50 -17.52 0.14
C ALA A 348 -2.14 -17.36 -0.56
N ILE A 349 -1.05 -17.25 0.18
CA ILE A 349 0.30 -17.15 -0.40
C ILE A 349 0.64 -18.41 -1.20
N ALA A 350 0.35 -19.60 -0.65
CA ALA A 350 0.57 -20.85 -1.37
C ALA A 350 -0.24 -20.92 -2.67
N GLY A 351 -1.52 -20.50 -2.64
CA GLY A 351 -2.38 -20.43 -3.81
C GLY A 351 -1.86 -19.45 -4.87
N ILE A 352 -1.38 -18.27 -4.47
CA ILE A 352 -0.79 -17.29 -5.38
C ILE A 352 0.49 -17.88 -6.02
N ILE A 353 1.42 -18.37 -5.22
CA ILE A 353 2.70 -18.91 -5.72
C ILE A 353 2.46 -20.06 -6.70
N THR A 354 1.55 -20.98 -6.38
CA THR A 354 1.35 -22.19 -7.19
C THR A 354 0.50 -21.97 -8.45
N LYS A 355 -0.41 -20.98 -8.44
CA LYS A 355 -1.40 -20.82 -9.53
C LYS A 355 -1.23 -19.53 -10.33
N LYS A 356 -0.57 -18.52 -9.77
CA LYS A 356 -0.53 -17.17 -10.34
C LYS A 356 0.89 -16.68 -10.62
N VAL A 357 1.91 -17.25 -9.99
CA VAL A 357 3.32 -16.94 -10.29
C VAL A 357 3.79 -17.78 -11.47
N ARG A 358 4.42 -17.12 -12.43
CA ARG A 358 5.14 -17.73 -13.56
C ARG A 358 6.59 -17.26 -13.55
N TRP A 359 7.52 -18.18 -13.67
CA TRP A 359 8.95 -17.88 -13.73
C TRP A 359 9.41 -17.73 -15.17
N GLU A 360 10.27 -16.74 -15.50
CA GLU A 360 10.81 -16.56 -16.86
C GLU A 360 11.65 -17.75 -17.35
N CYS A 361 12.30 -18.47 -16.45
CA CYS A 361 13.08 -19.67 -16.78
C CYS A 361 12.30 -20.94 -16.43
N ALA A 362 12.32 -21.94 -17.33
CA ALA A 362 11.60 -23.21 -17.17
C ALA A 362 12.10 -24.12 -16.01
N SER A 363 13.13 -23.72 -15.28
CA SER A 363 13.59 -24.37 -14.06
C SER A 363 13.18 -23.49 -12.88
N GLU A 364 12.33 -24.01 -11.98
CA GLU A 364 12.20 -23.46 -10.66
C GLU A 364 13.61 -23.19 -10.11
N PRO A 365 13.87 -22.01 -9.52
CA PRO A 365 15.18 -21.75 -8.95
C PRO A 365 15.47 -22.91 -7.98
N SER A 366 16.47 -23.72 -8.31
CA SER A 366 16.88 -24.80 -7.42
C SER A 366 17.22 -24.18 -6.08
N ILE A 367 16.63 -24.68 -5.02
CA ILE A 367 16.75 -24.25 -3.61
C ILE A 367 18.24 -24.05 -3.18
N GLN A 368 19.20 -24.52 -3.98
CA GLN A 368 20.63 -24.40 -3.74
C GLN A 368 21.24 -23.01 -4.02
N LEU A 369 20.53 -22.04 -4.60
CA LEU A 369 21.15 -20.81 -5.13
C LEU A 369 21.09 -19.59 -4.23
N LEU A 370 20.46 -19.66 -3.04
CA LEU A 370 20.40 -18.51 -2.16
C LEU A 370 20.77 -18.85 -0.71
N GLN A 371 22.06 -19.12 -0.47
CA GLN A 371 22.66 -18.49 0.71
C GLN A 371 22.60 -16.98 0.41
N ILE A 372 21.57 -16.30 0.93
CA ILE A 372 21.55 -14.84 0.97
C ILE A 372 22.57 -14.44 2.02
N GLU A 373 23.85 -14.53 1.68
CA GLU A 373 24.86 -13.64 2.21
C GLU A 373 24.31 -12.23 2.00
N PRO A 374 24.48 -11.28 2.90
CA PRO A 374 23.96 -9.94 2.73
C PRO A 374 24.40 -9.46 1.33
N MET A 375 23.46 -9.33 0.40
CA MET A 375 23.75 -8.89 -0.96
C MET A 375 24.29 -7.49 -0.89
N ALA A 376 25.60 -7.35 -1.08
CA ALA A 376 26.30 -6.10 -0.87
C ALA A 376 25.93 -5.01 -1.87
N GLU A 377 25.32 -5.35 -3.04
CA GLU A 377 25.05 -4.37 -4.08
C GLU A 377 23.74 -4.64 -4.85
N LEU A 378 22.97 -3.58 -5.08
CA LEU A 378 21.72 -3.57 -5.84
C LEU A 378 21.89 -4.06 -7.29
N SER A 379 23.03 -3.81 -7.92
CA SER A 379 23.35 -4.26 -9.27
C SER A 379 23.38 -5.79 -9.36
N THR A 380 24.01 -6.43 -8.40
CA THR A 380 24.06 -7.89 -8.25
C THR A 380 22.66 -8.45 -7.98
N PHE A 381 21.89 -7.83 -7.09
CA PHE A 381 20.50 -8.20 -6.82
C PHE A 381 19.66 -8.23 -8.10
N LYS A 382 19.70 -7.16 -8.91
CA LYS A 382 18.92 -7.05 -10.16
C LYS A 382 19.33 -8.07 -11.23
N SER A 383 20.61 -8.46 -11.28
CA SER A 383 21.13 -9.36 -12.31
C SER A 383 21.04 -10.83 -11.96
N THR A 384 20.99 -11.18 -10.68
CA THR A 384 21.00 -12.58 -10.22
C THR A 384 19.63 -13.14 -9.88
N MET A 385 18.65 -12.26 -9.54
CA MET A 385 17.31 -12.74 -9.21
C MET A 385 16.56 -13.17 -10.47
N PRO A 386 16.00 -14.40 -10.51
CA PRO A 386 15.13 -14.81 -11.59
C PRO A 386 13.89 -13.90 -11.59
N ARG A 387 13.46 -13.48 -12.77
CA ARG A 387 12.21 -12.73 -12.88
C ARG A 387 11.01 -13.63 -12.69
N LEU A 388 10.02 -13.13 -12.00
CA LEU A 388 8.71 -13.74 -11.91
C LEU A 388 7.66 -12.83 -12.57
N HIS A 389 6.60 -13.43 -13.04
CA HIS A 389 5.39 -12.74 -13.50
C HIS A 389 4.23 -13.11 -12.62
N LEU A 390 3.45 -12.13 -12.23
CA LEU A 390 2.24 -12.30 -11.41
C LEU A 390 1.00 -12.13 -12.28
N ASP A 391 0.27 -13.22 -12.49
CA ASP A 391 -0.92 -13.29 -13.36
C ASP A 391 -2.23 -13.19 -12.56
N GLY A 392 -3.36 -13.05 -13.26
CA GLY A 392 -4.69 -13.12 -12.65
C GLY A 392 -5.13 -11.84 -11.95
N ILE A 393 -4.57 -10.70 -12.32
CA ILE A 393 -4.88 -9.39 -11.74
C ILE A 393 -5.94 -8.69 -12.60
N CYS A 394 -7.08 -8.31 -12.03
CA CYS A 394 -8.03 -7.43 -12.68
C CYS A 394 -7.37 -6.07 -12.99
N SER A 395 -7.42 -5.60 -14.23
CA SER A 395 -6.77 -4.34 -14.61
C SER A 395 -7.31 -3.14 -13.82
N VAL A 396 -8.61 -2.93 -13.89
CA VAL A 396 -9.32 -1.85 -13.19
C VAL A 396 -10.81 -2.19 -13.12
N ALA A 397 -11.48 -1.78 -12.06
CA ALA A 397 -12.92 -1.69 -12.05
C ALA A 397 -13.35 -0.37 -11.40
N GLY A 398 -14.54 0.10 -11.77
CA GLY A 398 -15.10 1.33 -11.26
C GLY A 398 -16.61 1.36 -11.51
N LEU A 399 -17.25 2.49 -11.25
CA LEU A 399 -18.69 2.65 -11.37
C LEU A 399 -19.00 3.95 -12.16
N GLY A 400 -20.07 3.92 -12.96
CA GLY A 400 -20.42 5.06 -13.79
C GLY A 400 -19.43 5.35 -14.92
N GLY A 401 -19.34 6.59 -15.36
CA GLY A 401 -18.43 7.04 -16.41
C GLY A 401 -18.90 6.72 -17.84
N SER A 402 -17.95 6.82 -18.80
CA SER A 402 -18.18 6.52 -20.22
C SER A 402 -17.00 5.72 -20.77
N PRO A 403 -17.16 4.46 -21.25
CA PRO A 403 -18.44 3.71 -21.25
C PRO A 403 -18.99 3.53 -19.84
N TYR A 404 -20.30 3.32 -19.74
CA TYR A 404 -20.98 3.23 -18.44
C TYR A 404 -20.68 1.89 -17.76
N ARG A 405 -20.16 1.94 -16.55
CA ARG A 405 -19.83 0.80 -15.68
C ARG A 405 -20.96 0.63 -14.67
N ASP A 406 -21.79 -0.39 -14.87
CA ASP A 406 -23.02 -0.60 -14.12
C ASP A 406 -22.86 -1.36 -12.80
N GLY A 407 -21.64 -1.88 -12.53
CA GLY A 407 -21.35 -2.67 -11.34
C GLY A 407 -21.97 -4.06 -11.34
N SER A 408 -22.50 -4.54 -12.48
CA SER A 408 -23.03 -5.90 -12.61
C SER A 408 -21.94 -6.96 -12.54
N ILE A 409 -22.33 -8.22 -12.29
CA ILE A 409 -21.41 -9.36 -12.36
C ILE A 409 -20.72 -9.41 -13.72
N ALA A 410 -21.51 -9.25 -14.81
CA ALA A 410 -21.01 -9.27 -16.18
C ALA A 410 -19.95 -8.19 -16.42
N TYR A 411 -20.14 -7.00 -15.86
CA TYR A 411 -19.16 -5.93 -15.93
C TYR A 411 -17.87 -6.30 -15.21
N TYR A 412 -17.93 -6.70 -13.93
CA TYR A 412 -16.74 -7.01 -13.14
C TYR A 412 -15.91 -8.17 -13.70
N VAL A 413 -16.58 -9.24 -14.18
CA VAL A 413 -15.86 -10.40 -14.74
C VAL A 413 -15.40 -10.16 -16.19
N GLY A 414 -15.95 -9.14 -16.85
CA GLY A 414 -15.56 -8.70 -18.20
C GLY A 414 -14.34 -7.77 -18.24
N GLU A 415 -13.90 -7.25 -17.09
CA GLU A 415 -12.72 -6.40 -17.04
C GLU A 415 -11.46 -7.19 -17.40
N PRO A 416 -10.48 -6.61 -18.13
CA PRO A 416 -9.28 -7.29 -18.54
C PRO A 416 -8.47 -7.84 -17.36
N ILE A 417 -7.95 -9.05 -17.52
CA ILE A 417 -6.97 -9.65 -16.62
C ILE A 417 -5.59 -9.34 -17.17
N VAL A 418 -4.71 -8.81 -16.33
CA VAL A 418 -3.38 -8.32 -16.73
C VAL A 418 -2.28 -8.96 -15.89
N LEU A 419 -1.07 -8.91 -16.44
CA LEU A 419 0.15 -9.42 -15.86
C LEU A 419 0.93 -8.28 -15.19
N ASP A 420 1.58 -8.55 -14.06
CA ASP A 420 2.55 -7.66 -13.38
C ASP A 420 2.01 -6.27 -13.02
N ASP A 421 0.72 -6.13 -12.88
CA ASP A 421 0.12 -4.88 -12.44
C ASP A 421 0.53 -4.56 -10.99
N PHE A 422 0.87 -3.32 -10.72
CA PHE A 422 1.35 -2.88 -9.41
C PHE A 422 0.31 -3.05 -8.29
N LYS A 423 -0.97 -3.06 -8.64
CA LYS A 423 -2.08 -3.38 -7.73
C LYS A 423 -2.06 -4.82 -7.22
N GLY A 424 -1.35 -5.71 -7.92
CA GLY A 424 -1.11 -7.09 -7.50
C GLY A 424 0.29 -7.26 -6.91
N LEU A 425 1.34 -6.82 -7.62
CA LEU A 425 2.74 -6.96 -7.19
C LEU A 425 3.00 -6.30 -5.84
N GLY A 426 2.50 -5.07 -5.63
CA GLY A 426 2.68 -4.35 -4.37
C GLY A 426 2.11 -5.11 -3.16
N PRO A 427 0.81 -5.42 -3.12
CA PRO A 427 0.22 -6.19 -2.03
C PRO A 427 0.83 -7.58 -1.86
N PHE A 428 1.25 -8.24 -2.94
CA PHE A 428 1.92 -9.53 -2.86
C PHE A 428 3.27 -9.45 -2.15
N MET A 429 4.08 -8.44 -2.48
CA MET A 429 5.34 -8.17 -1.76
C MET A 429 5.09 -7.82 -0.29
N LEU A 430 4.08 -7.00 0.01
CA LEU A 430 3.71 -6.70 1.40
C LEU A 430 3.31 -7.95 2.17
N ALA A 431 2.50 -8.84 1.56
CA ALA A 431 2.09 -10.10 2.18
C ALA A 431 3.27 -11.02 2.47
N LEU A 432 4.20 -11.17 1.53
CA LEU A 432 5.43 -11.96 1.72
C LEU A 432 6.32 -11.36 2.81
N THR A 433 6.46 -10.04 2.83
CA THR A 433 7.24 -9.32 3.85
C THR A 433 6.69 -9.56 5.25
N GLU A 434 5.37 -9.42 5.44
CA GLU A 434 4.74 -9.69 6.74
C GLU A 434 4.78 -11.19 7.11
N ALA A 435 4.65 -12.09 6.13
CA ALA A 435 4.75 -13.54 6.36
C ALA A 435 6.12 -13.96 6.92
N LEU A 436 7.20 -13.32 6.48
CA LEU A 436 8.55 -13.56 6.98
C LEU A 436 8.72 -13.15 8.46
N HIS A 437 7.88 -12.25 8.99
CA HIS A 437 7.92 -11.76 10.36
C HIS A 437 6.85 -12.38 11.27
N ALA A 438 5.86 -13.09 10.70
CA ALA A 438 4.78 -13.73 11.46
C ALA A 438 5.11 -15.16 11.94
N ASN A 439 6.34 -15.62 11.77
CA ASN A 439 6.81 -16.97 12.15
C ASN A 439 7.62 -16.97 13.44
#